data_468f9918d91bd2748a8318f953a52f10
#
_entry.id   468f9918d91bd2748a8318f953a52f10
#
_cell.length_a   1.000
_cell.length_b   1.000
_cell.length_c   1.000
_cell.angle_alpha   90.00
_cell.angle_beta   90.00
_cell.angle_gamma   90.00
#
_symmetry.space_group_name_H-M   'P 1'
#
loop_
_entity.id
_entity.type
_entity.pdbx_description
1 polymer ?
#
loop_
_entity_poly.entity_id
_entity_poly.type
_entity_poly.pdbx_seq_one_letter_code
_entity_poly.pdbx_strand_id
1 'polypeptide(L)'
;MSFETISVIGLGYIGLPTAAAFASRNKKVIGVDVNQCAVETINRGAIHIVEPDLDKVVKVAVEGGYLKAVIAPLPADAFLIAVPTPFKGDHEPDMAYVRSAAESVAPVLKKGDLVILESTSPVGATEQMAEWLATARPDLTFPQQVGEESDIDIAYCPERVLPGQVMVELIKNDRVVGGMTSKSSARASELYKIFLEGECVVTNSRTAEMCKLTENSFRDVNIAFANELSLICADQGINVWELISLANRHPRVNILQPGPGVGGHCIAVDPWFIVSQNPKQSRLIHTARRVNDDKPLWVVDQVKAAVADCLAESGKRASEVKIACFGLAFKPNIDDLRESPAAHITGMIAQWHAGETLAVEPHVHELPASLKEITRLVNLEKALEEADILLMLVDHHQFKAVNSHEIKQKWIVDTKGVWR
;
A
#
# COMPACT_ATOMS: atom_id res chain seq x y z
N MET A 1 6.39 10.91 32.28
CA MET A 1 6.70 9.52 32.68
C MET A 1 7.37 8.86 31.51
N SER A 2 8.50 8.20 31.69
CA SER A 2 9.20 7.51 30.58
C SER A 2 8.44 6.24 30.19
N PHE A 3 8.33 5.97 28.90
CA PHE A 3 7.79 4.70 28.39
C PHE A 3 8.83 3.58 28.57
N GLU A 4 8.54 2.60 29.41
CA GLU A 4 9.40 1.44 29.64
C GLU A 4 8.99 0.26 28.76
N THR A 5 7.68 0.02 28.67
CA THR A 5 7.11 -1.08 27.86
C THR A 5 6.16 -0.52 26.82
N ILE A 6 6.33 -0.93 25.58
CA ILE A 6 5.51 -0.49 24.43
C ILE A 6 4.88 -1.72 23.81
N SER A 7 3.57 -1.68 23.54
CA SER A 7 2.85 -2.75 22.86
C SER A 7 2.48 -2.32 21.45
N VAL A 8 2.78 -3.13 20.44
CA VAL A 8 2.42 -2.90 19.03
C VAL A 8 1.47 -3.99 18.57
N ILE A 9 0.24 -3.62 18.21
CA ILE A 9 -0.84 -4.51 17.81
C ILE A 9 -0.96 -4.54 16.28
N GLY A 10 -0.76 -5.72 15.71
CA GLY A 10 -0.58 -5.93 14.27
C GLY A 10 0.91 -5.86 13.90
N LEU A 11 1.50 -7.00 13.50
CA LEU A 11 2.92 -7.11 13.18
C LEU A 11 3.16 -7.28 11.66
N GLY A 12 2.34 -6.61 10.86
CA GLY A 12 2.51 -6.52 9.41
C GLY A 12 3.61 -5.54 8.99
N TYR A 13 3.48 -5.04 7.73
CA TYR A 13 4.47 -4.15 7.07
C TYR A 13 4.74 -2.82 7.80
N ILE A 14 3.86 -2.40 8.72
CA ILE A 14 4.04 -1.19 9.53
C ILE A 14 4.40 -1.55 10.97
N GLY A 15 3.62 -2.41 11.61
CA GLY A 15 3.79 -2.67 13.03
C GLY A 15 5.08 -3.41 13.39
N LEU A 16 5.54 -4.37 12.59
CA LEU A 16 6.81 -5.05 12.89
C LEU A 16 8.02 -4.13 12.77
N PRO A 17 8.17 -3.30 11.72
CA PRO A 17 9.23 -2.28 11.67
C PRO A 17 9.15 -1.26 12.81
N THR A 18 7.94 -0.79 13.17
CA THR A 18 7.74 0.12 14.31
C THR A 18 8.19 -0.53 15.63
N ALA A 19 7.81 -1.79 15.86
CA ALA A 19 8.24 -2.56 17.02
C ALA A 19 9.77 -2.72 17.06
N ALA A 20 10.39 -3.05 15.93
CA ALA A 20 11.83 -3.19 15.79
C ALA A 20 12.57 -1.86 16.04
N ALA A 21 12.01 -0.72 15.56
CA ALA A 21 12.60 0.60 15.78
C ALA A 21 12.65 0.96 17.28
N PHE A 22 11.57 0.76 18.04
CA PHE A 22 11.58 0.95 19.49
C PHE A 22 12.55 -0.01 20.20
N ALA A 23 12.53 -1.29 19.83
CA ALA A 23 13.40 -2.29 20.42
C ALA A 23 14.89 -2.00 20.17
N SER A 24 15.24 -1.44 19.00
CA SER A 24 16.61 -1.00 18.67
C SER A 24 17.13 0.12 19.58
N ARG A 25 16.24 0.82 20.28
CA ARG A 25 16.54 1.85 21.28
C ARG A 25 16.45 1.31 22.72
N ASN A 26 16.57 -0.01 22.90
CA ASN A 26 16.55 -0.71 24.18
C ASN A 26 15.23 -0.57 24.97
N LYS A 27 14.10 -0.34 24.27
CA LYS A 27 12.77 -0.37 24.88
C LYS A 27 12.25 -1.80 24.89
N LYS A 28 11.51 -2.17 25.94
CA LYS A 28 10.80 -3.45 25.98
C LYS A 28 9.58 -3.35 25.07
N VAL A 29 9.55 -4.16 24.02
CA VAL A 29 8.46 -4.16 23.03
C VAL A 29 7.73 -5.48 23.05
N ILE A 30 6.40 -5.40 23.19
CA ILE A 30 5.48 -6.52 23.10
C ILE A 30 4.77 -6.38 21.76
N GLY A 31 5.17 -7.19 20.77
CA GLY A 31 4.45 -7.28 19.51
C GLY A 31 3.26 -8.22 19.65
N VAL A 32 2.08 -7.81 19.18
CA VAL A 32 0.85 -8.62 19.26
C VAL A 32 0.34 -8.90 17.85
N ASP A 33 0.15 -10.17 17.52
CA ASP A 33 -0.48 -10.56 16.26
C ASP A 33 -1.33 -11.81 16.46
N VAL A 34 -2.47 -11.85 15.78
CA VAL A 34 -3.40 -13.01 15.83
C VAL A 34 -2.87 -14.20 15.03
N ASN A 35 -1.90 -13.98 14.14
CA ASN A 35 -1.27 -15.03 13.34
C ASN A 35 -0.17 -15.74 14.14
N GLN A 36 -0.46 -16.95 14.62
CA GLN A 36 0.47 -17.76 15.39
C GLN A 36 1.79 -18.01 14.65
N CYS A 37 1.76 -18.27 13.34
CA CYS A 37 2.98 -18.48 12.55
C CYS A 37 3.87 -17.23 12.49
N ALA A 38 3.29 -16.04 12.39
CA ALA A 38 4.01 -14.78 12.44
C ALA A 38 4.68 -14.59 13.80
N VAL A 39 3.93 -14.82 14.89
CA VAL A 39 4.43 -14.73 16.27
C VAL A 39 5.61 -15.68 16.50
N GLU A 40 5.50 -16.94 16.08
CA GLU A 40 6.57 -17.92 16.21
C GLU A 40 7.80 -17.57 15.37
N THR A 41 7.59 -17.05 14.16
CA THR A 41 8.67 -16.62 13.27
C THR A 41 9.45 -15.47 13.88
N ILE A 42 8.77 -14.44 14.38
CA ILE A 42 9.40 -13.30 15.03
C ILE A 42 10.17 -13.72 16.28
N ASN A 43 9.58 -14.59 17.13
CA ASN A 43 10.25 -15.05 18.34
C ASN A 43 11.49 -15.93 18.08
N ARG A 44 11.67 -16.43 16.85
CA ARG A 44 12.92 -17.08 16.40
C ARG A 44 13.95 -16.07 15.86
N GLY A 45 13.66 -14.76 15.89
CA GLY A 45 14.52 -13.72 15.32
C GLY A 45 14.45 -13.63 13.80
N ALA A 46 13.37 -14.13 13.17
CA ALA A 46 13.13 -14.07 11.74
C ALA A 46 11.95 -13.14 11.41
N ILE A 47 11.78 -12.79 10.14
CA ILE A 47 10.68 -11.97 9.65
C ILE A 47 9.78 -12.78 8.72
N HIS A 48 8.49 -12.43 8.66
CA HIS A 48 7.50 -13.03 7.77
C HIS A 48 7.04 -12.08 6.67
N ILE A 49 7.65 -10.91 6.57
CA ILE A 49 7.44 -9.89 5.54
C ILE A 49 8.77 -9.61 4.84
N VAL A 50 8.72 -9.08 3.61
CA VAL A 50 9.94 -8.73 2.87
C VAL A 50 10.21 -7.25 3.02
N GLU A 51 11.24 -6.90 3.80
CA GLU A 51 11.71 -5.52 3.99
C GLU A 51 13.22 -5.53 4.23
N PRO A 52 14.02 -4.75 3.47
CA PRO A 52 15.47 -4.70 3.61
C PRO A 52 15.90 -4.33 5.04
N ASP A 53 16.93 -5.01 5.54
CA ASP A 53 17.57 -4.81 6.84
C ASP A 53 16.69 -5.05 8.09
N LEU A 54 15.39 -5.26 7.93
CA LEU A 54 14.48 -5.52 9.05
C LEU A 54 14.81 -6.84 9.77
N ASP A 55 15.23 -7.86 9.04
CA ASP A 55 15.62 -9.17 9.56
C ASP A 55 16.74 -9.06 10.60
N LYS A 56 17.76 -8.25 10.31
CA LYS A 56 18.89 -8.01 11.20
C LYS A 56 18.45 -7.31 12.49
N VAL A 57 17.60 -6.30 12.37
CA VAL A 57 17.11 -5.51 13.52
C VAL A 57 16.22 -6.38 14.41
N VAL A 58 15.29 -7.14 13.83
CA VAL A 58 14.40 -8.06 14.57
C VAL A 58 15.22 -9.13 15.29
N LYS A 59 16.20 -9.73 14.62
CA LYS A 59 17.06 -10.75 15.22
C LYS A 59 17.77 -10.23 16.45
N VAL A 60 18.45 -9.08 16.35
CA VAL A 60 19.17 -8.45 17.48
C VAL A 60 18.20 -8.09 18.61
N ALA A 61 17.03 -7.56 18.29
CA ALA A 61 16.02 -7.17 19.27
C ALA A 61 15.47 -8.36 20.06
N VAL A 62 15.23 -9.48 19.39
CA VAL A 62 14.73 -10.72 20.03
C VAL A 62 15.82 -11.39 20.86
N GLU A 63 17.03 -11.55 20.32
CA GLU A 63 18.18 -12.12 21.05
C GLU A 63 18.56 -11.27 22.27
N GLY A 64 18.42 -9.95 22.19
CA GLY A 64 18.65 -9.00 23.28
C GLY A 64 17.52 -8.96 24.32
N GLY A 65 16.38 -9.64 24.07
CA GLY A 65 15.22 -9.64 24.95
C GLY A 65 14.39 -8.33 24.93
N TYR A 66 14.60 -7.48 23.93
CA TYR A 66 13.89 -6.21 23.78
C TYR A 66 12.59 -6.35 22.95
N LEU A 67 12.46 -7.38 22.13
CA LEU A 67 11.24 -7.68 21.36
C LEU A 67 10.77 -9.09 21.67
N LYS A 68 9.48 -9.19 22.03
CA LYS A 68 8.76 -10.46 22.19
C LYS A 68 7.41 -10.38 21.50
N ALA A 69 7.10 -11.34 20.64
CA ALA A 69 5.79 -11.46 20.01
C ALA A 69 4.87 -12.39 20.82
N VAL A 70 3.58 -12.02 20.89
CA VAL A 70 2.53 -12.74 21.61
C VAL A 70 1.20 -12.68 20.82
N ILE A 71 0.23 -13.55 21.16
CA ILE A 71 -1.07 -13.60 20.49
C ILE A 71 -2.14 -12.71 21.16
N ALA A 72 -1.87 -12.18 22.34
CA ALA A 72 -2.81 -11.32 23.07
C ALA A 72 -2.04 -10.17 23.77
N PRO A 73 -2.65 -8.98 23.90
CA PRO A 73 -2.01 -7.85 24.58
C PRO A 73 -1.64 -8.14 26.03
N LEU A 74 -0.53 -7.57 26.47
CA LEU A 74 -0.07 -7.57 27.85
C LEU A 74 0.03 -6.11 28.35
N PRO A 75 0.05 -5.85 29.67
CA PRO A 75 0.18 -4.51 30.21
C PRO A 75 1.44 -3.79 29.68
N ALA A 76 1.25 -2.55 29.23
CA ALA A 76 2.29 -1.67 28.71
C ALA A 76 1.99 -0.21 29.09
N ASP A 77 2.92 0.72 28.76
CA ASP A 77 2.74 2.15 29.00
C ASP A 77 2.21 2.87 27.76
N ALA A 78 2.39 2.26 26.58
CA ALA A 78 1.85 2.73 25.31
C ALA A 78 1.42 1.55 24.44
N PHE A 79 0.32 1.74 23.70
CA PHE A 79 -0.25 0.78 22.77
C PHE A 79 -0.40 1.42 21.38
N LEU A 80 0.23 0.85 20.36
CA LEU A 80 0.15 1.30 18.97
C LEU A 80 -0.69 0.29 18.19
N ILE A 81 -1.76 0.73 17.55
CA ILE A 81 -2.64 -0.11 16.75
C ILE A 81 -2.31 0.08 15.27
N ALA A 82 -1.70 -0.94 14.67
CA ALA A 82 -1.23 -0.96 13.29
C ALA A 82 -1.83 -2.15 12.52
N VAL A 83 -3.14 -2.32 12.61
CA VAL A 83 -3.90 -3.40 11.98
C VAL A 83 -4.43 -2.98 10.60
N PRO A 84 -4.78 -3.93 9.71
CA PRO A 84 -5.37 -3.61 8.41
C PRO A 84 -6.69 -2.83 8.53
N THR A 85 -6.94 -1.96 7.54
CA THR A 85 -8.20 -1.22 7.37
C THR A 85 -8.69 -1.36 5.93
N PRO A 86 -9.15 -2.56 5.52
CA PRO A 86 -9.70 -2.78 4.19
C PRO A 86 -11.02 -2.03 4.02
N PHE A 87 -11.52 -2.01 2.80
CA PHE A 87 -12.91 -1.60 2.57
C PHE A 87 -13.84 -2.80 2.45
N LYS A 88 -15.13 -2.59 2.66
CA LYS A 88 -16.22 -3.55 2.49
C LYS A 88 -17.35 -2.93 1.67
N GLY A 89 -18.22 -3.79 1.13
CA GLY A 89 -19.39 -3.33 0.36
C GLY A 89 -18.99 -2.41 -0.80
N ASP A 90 -19.62 -1.26 -0.89
CA ASP A 90 -19.34 -0.23 -1.89
C ASP A 90 -18.23 0.73 -1.42
N HIS A 91 -17.05 0.20 -1.17
CA HIS A 91 -15.84 0.91 -0.76
C HIS A 91 -15.93 1.63 0.61
N GLU A 92 -16.79 1.16 1.51
CA GLU A 92 -16.83 1.68 2.89
C GLU A 92 -15.63 1.14 3.70
N PRO A 93 -14.98 1.97 4.55
CA PRO A 93 -13.89 1.50 5.39
C PRO A 93 -14.38 0.46 6.40
N ASP A 94 -13.68 -0.67 6.47
CA ASP A 94 -13.96 -1.70 7.48
C ASP A 94 -13.12 -1.48 8.73
N MET A 95 -13.76 -0.95 9.75
CA MET A 95 -13.15 -0.66 11.05
C MET A 95 -13.17 -1.85 12.02
N ALA A 96 -13.62 -3.04 11.60
CA ALA A 96 -13.76 -4.20 12.48
C ALA A 96 -12.42 -4.64 13.10
N TYR A 97 -11.33 -4.56 12.33
CA TYR A 97 -9.99 -4.89 12.82
C TYR A 97 -9.51 -3.91 13.89
N VAL A 98 -9.71 -2.60 13.67
CA VAL A 98 -9.36 -1.57 14.66
C VAL A 98 -10.19 -1.73 15.92
N ARG A 99 -11.49 -2.01 15.77
CA ARG A 99 -12.38 -2.28 16.90
C ARG A 99 -11.93 -3.51 17.70
N SER A 100 -11.65 -4.61 17.02
CA SER A 100 -11.16 -5.84 17.66
C SER A 100 -9.84 -5.62 18.39
N ALA A 101 -8.91 -4.87 17.80
CA ALA A 101 -7.65 -4.50 18.44
C ALA A 101 -7.88 -3.64 19.69
N ALA A 102 -8.72 -2.61 19.62
CA ALA A 102 -9.07 -1.77 20.75
C ALA A 102 -9.73 -2.58 21.88
N GLU A 103 -10.71 -3.42 21.56
CA GLU A 103 -11.38 -4.29 22.54
C GLU A 103 -10.40 -5.29 23.18
N SER A 104 -9.40 -5.78 22.44
CA SER A 104 -8.36 -6.67 22.99
C SER A 104 -7.37 -5.96 23.92
N VAL A 105 -7.10 -4.67 23.67
CA VAL A 105 -6.23 -3.83 24.52
C VAL A 105 -6.94 -3.37 25.79
N ALA A 106 -8.24 -3.13 25.73
CA ALA A 106 -9.02 -2.58 26.83
C ALA A 106 -8.78 -3.27 28.20
N PRO A 107 -8.76 -4.62 28.33
CA PRO A 107 -8.57 -5.31 29.62
C PRO A 107 -7.24 -5.01 30.30
N VAL A 108 -6.21 -4.64 29.56
CA VAL A 108 -4.84 -4.42 30.08
C VAL A 108 -4.49 -2.95 30.28
N LEU A 109 -5.39 -2.03 29.90
CA LEU A 109 -5.19 -0.59 30.10
C LEU A 109 -5.20 -0.22 31.59
N LYS A 110 -4.35 0.73 31.95
CA LYS A 110 -4.28 1.34 33.26
C LYS A 110 -4.16 2.87 33.15
N LYS A 111 -4.49 3.56 34.22
CA LYS A 111 -4.34 5.02 34.30
C LYS A 111 -2.93 5.46 33.93
N GLY A 112 -2.83 6.42 33.05
CA GLY A 112 -1.59 6.99 32.54
C GLY A 112 -1.09 6.33 31.25
N ASP A 113 -1.78 5.35 30.67
CA ASP A 113 -1.42 4.74 29.41
C ASP A 113 -1.74 5.66 28.21
N LEU A 114 -1.01 5.42 27.12
CA LEU A 114 -1.20 6.09 25.83
C LEU A 114 -1.65 5.07 24.79
N VAL A 115 -2.72 5.37 24.05
CA VAL A 115 -3.16 4.56 22.89
C VAL A 115 -3.03 5.38 21.63
N ILE A 116 -2.32 4.83 20.63
CA ILE A 116 -2.12 5.48 19.33
C ILE A 116 -2.71 4.61 18.23
N LEU A 117 -3.53 5.20 17.36
CA LEU A 117 -3.95 4.59 16.13
C LEU A 117 -2.96 4.97 15.02
N GLU A 118 -2.24 3.99 14.47
CA GLU A 118 -1.32 4.15 13.31
C GLU A 118 -1.95 3.71 11.99
N SER A 119 -2.97 2.83 12.05
CA SER A 119 -3.67 2.34 10.85
C SER A 119 -4.24 3.50 10.05
N THR A 120 -4.09 3.48 8.72
CA THR A 120 -4.79 4.44 7.85
C THR A 120 -6.29 4.33 8.05
N SER A 121 -6.94 5.41 8.42
CA SER A 121 -8.32 5.39 8.90
C SER A 121 -9.12 6.58 8.39
N PRO A 122 -10.45 6.45 8.24
CA PRO A 122 -11.33 7.58 7.93
C PRO A 122 -11.32 8.61 9.07
N VAL A 123 -11.66 9.87 8.73
CA VAL A 123 -11.73 10.96 9.72
C VAL A 123 -12.77 10.63 10.80
N GLY A 124 -12.36 10.73 12.06
CA GLY A 124 -13.18 10.39 13.24
C GLY A 124 -12.94 8.96 13.77
N ALA A 125 -12.09 8.18 13.13
CA ALA A 125 -11.78 6.81 13.57
C ALA A 125 -11.13 6.76 14.95
N THR A 126 -10.27 7.73 15.27
CA THR A 126 -9.63 7.84 16.59
C THR A 126 -10.64 8.12 17.69
N GLU A 127 -11.61 9.00 17.43
CA GLU A 127 -12.71 9.28 18.35
C GLU A 127 -13.58 8.03 18.54
N GLN A 128 -13.88 7.32 17.46
CA GLN A 128 -14.66 6.09 17.51
C GLN A 128 -13.91 4.98 18.30
N MET A 129 -12.61 4.86 18.14
CA MET A 129 -11.76 3.96 18.94
C MET A 129 -11.83 4.34 20.44
N ALA A 130 -11.79 5.63 20.77
CA ALA A 130 -11.92 6.11 22.14
C ALA A 130 -13.26 5.72 22.76
N GLU A 131 -14.37 5.77 21.99
CA GLU A 131 -15.70 5.34 22.46
C GLU A 131 -15.75 3.82 22.72
N TRP A 132 -15.13 2.99 21.88
CA TRP A 132 -15.06 1.55 22.11
C TRP A 132 -14.28 1.23 23.39
N LEU A 133 -13.14 1.89 23.60
CA LEU A 133 -12.33 1.74 24.80
C LEU A 133 -13.09 2.19 26.06
N ALA A 134 -13.76 3.33 26.00
CA ALA A 134 -14.58 3.84 27.12
C ALA A 134 -15.73 2.89 27.48
N THR A 135 -16.37 2.31 26.48
CA THR A 135 -17.43 1.32 26.67
C THR A 135 -16.92 0.06 27.36
N ALA A 136 -15.73 -0.40 26.97
CA ALA A 136 -15.09 -1.60 27.52
C ALA A 136 -14.47 -1.36 28.92
N ARG A 137 -14.12 -0.09 29.26
CA ARG A 137 -13.44 0.31 30.52
C ARG A 137 -14.13 1.49 31.18
N PRO A 138 -15.37 1.30 31.70
CA PRO A 138 -16.12 2.36 32.38
C PRO A 138 -15.49 2.81 33.72
N ASP A 139 -14.47 2.12 34.18
CA ASP A 139 -13.67 2.46 35.36
C ASP A 139 -12.55 3.47 35.07
N LEU A 140 -12.26 3.75 33.78
CA LEU A 140 -11.28 4.73 33.31
C LEU A 140 -11.97 5.90 32.60
N THR A 141 -11.33 7.05 32.60
CA THR A 141 -11.79 8.24 31.86
C THR A 141 -10.97 8.44 30.58
N PHE A 142 -11.64 8.94 29.53
CA PHE A 142 -11.10 9.12 28.20
C PHE A 142 -11.21 10.57 27.72
N PRO A 143 -10.39 11.00 26.72
CA PRO A 143 -10.36 12.40 26.28
C PRO A 143 -11.69 12.97 25.83
N GLN A 144 -12.58 12.21 25.18
CA GLN A 144 -13.89 12.68 24.75
C GLN A 144 -14.86 12.95 25.93
N GLN A 145 -14.55 12.41 27.10
CA GLN A 145 -15.41 12.58 28.30
C GLN A 145 -14.98 13.75 29.17
N VAL A 146 -13.64 13.88 29.40
CA VAL A 146 -13.10 14.83 30.38
C VAL A 146 -11.90 15.65 29.87
N GLY A 147 -11.58 15.58 28.57
CA GLY A 147 -10.50 16.33 27.95
C GLY A 147 -9.12 16.02 28.53
N GLU A 148 -8.36 17.04 28.91
CA GLU A 148 -6.97 16.94 29.39
C GLU A 148 -6.83 16.15 30.71
N GLU A 149 -7.90 16.02 31.49
CA GLU A 149 -7.90 15.31 32.79
C GLU A 149 -8.15 13.80 32.62
N SER A 150 -8.15 13.29 31.40
CA SER A 150 -8.37 11.87 31.11
C SER A 150 -7.30 10.97 31.74
N ASP A 151 -7.73 9.77 32.16
CA ASP A 151 -6.84 8.72 32.64
C ASP A 151 -6.02 8.12 31.52
N ILE A 152 -6.59 8.03 30.31
CA ILE A 152 -5.97 7.49 29.09
C ILE A 152 -5.73 8.64 28.13
N ASP A 153 -4.53 8.68 27.52
CA ASP A 153 -4.22 9.59 26.43
C ASP A 153 -4.43 8.87 25.09
N ILE A 154 -5.03 9.56 24.10
CA ILE A 154 -5.32 8.98 22.79
C ILE A 154 -4.82 9.90 21.67
N ALA A 155 -4.14 9.33 20.68
CA ALA A 155 -3.63 10.04 19.53
C ALA A 155 -3.77 9.21 18.24
N TYR A 156 -3.68 9.90 17.12
CA TYR A 156 -3.48 9.35 15.80
C TYR A 156 -2.09 9.73 15.26
N CYS A 157 -1.37 8.78 14.71
CA CYS A 157 -0.09 9.05 14.06
C CYS A 157 0.09 8.15 12.83
N PRO A 158 -0.29 8.62 11.63
CA PRO A 158 -0.23 7.79 10.44
C PRO A 158 1.20 7.47 10.04
N GLU A 159 1.40 6.26 9.53
CA GLU A 159 2.66 5.88 8.91
C GLU A 159 2.75 6.41 7.47
N ARG A 160 3.93 6.91 7.07
CA ARG A 160 4.17 7.63 5.80
C ARG A 160 5.44 7.14 5.10
N VAL A 161 5.71 5.82 5.16
CA VAL A 161 6.90 5.20 4.59
C VAL A 161 6.62 4.48 3.27
N LEU A 162 7.67 4.30 2.47
CA LEU A 162 7.64 3.54 1.24
C LEU A 162 8.12 2.10 1.49
N PRO A 163 7.39 1.07 1.03
CA PRO A 163 7.90 -0.30 1.03
C PRO A 163 9.26 -0.41 0.34
N GLY A 164 10.19 -1.12 0.95
CA GLY A 164 11.59 -1.25 0.54
C GLY A 164 12.53 -0.20 1.14
N GLN A 165 12.02 0.79 1.88
CA GLN A 165 12.80 1.80 2.62
C GLN A 165 12.24 2.08 4.01
N VAL A 166 11.38 1.20 4.51
CA VAL A 166 10.61 1.42 5.74
C VAL A 166 11.51 1.75 6.92
N MET A 167 12.57 0.97 7.16
CA MET A 167 13.46 1.19 8.32
C MET A 167 14.18 2.53 8.30
N VAL A 168 14.53 3.05 7.12
CA VAL A 168 15.21 4.35 6.98
C VAL A 168 14.22 5.50 7.13
N GLU A 169 13.10 5.41 6.43
CA GLU A 169 12.09 6.47 6.41
C GLU A 169 11.33 6.59 7.74
N LEU A 170 11.11 5.47 8.44
CA LEU A 170 10.50 5.44 9.77
C LEU A 170 11.28 6.30 10.79
N ILE A 171 12.60 6.32 10.66
CA ILE A 171 13.50 7.06 11.56
C ILE A 171 13.66 8.52 11.11
N LYS A 172 13.74 8.78 9.79
CA LYS A 172 14.14 10.08 9.26
C LYS A 172 12.99 11.00 8.87
N ASN A 173 11.83 10.46 8.48
CA ASN A 173 10.72 11.28 8.00
C ASN A 173 10.01 11.97 9.17
N ASP A 174 9.55 13.20 8.94
CA ASP A 174 8.67 13.90 9.90
C ASP A 174 7.38 13.11 10.13
N ARG A 175 6.90 13.10 11.37
CA ARG A 175 5.64 12.50 11.75
C ARG A 175 4.57 13.55 12.05
N VAL A 176 3.37 13.30 11.53
CA VAL A 176 2.18 14.07 11.91
C VAL A 176 1.56 13.41 13.14
N VAL A 177 1.48 14.13 14.25
CA VAL A 177 0.96 13.61 15.53
C VAL A 177 -0.30 14.37 15.90
N GLY A 178 -1.44 13.70 15.85
CA GLY A 178 -2.75 14.25 16.17
C GLY A 178 -3.33 13.69 17.46
N GLY A 179 -3.17 14.37 18.58
CA GLY A 179 -3.80 13.98 19.83
C GLY A 179 -5.28 14.39 19.90
N MET A 180 -6.08 13.66 20.66
CA MET A 180 -7.43 14.10 21.03
C MET A 180 -7.38 15.28 22.02
N THR A 181 -6.26 15.44 22.75
CA THR A 181 -5.92 16.58 23.59
C THR A 181 -4.49 17.03 23.34
N SER A 182 -4.12 18.22 23.83
CA SER A 182 -2.74 18.71 23.75
C SER A 182 -1.77 17.81 24.53
N LYS A 183 -2.19 17.30 25.69
CA LYS A 183 -1.48 16.33 26.49
C LYS A 183 -1.23 15.04 25.71
N SER A 184 -2.24 14.50 25.04
CA SER A 184 -2.12 13.30 24.20
C SER A 184 -1.13 13.50 23.06
N SER A 185 -1.14 14.67 22.39
CA SER A 185 -0.17 15.02 21.35
C SER A 185 1.26 15.08 21.89
N ALA A 186 1.43 15.72 23.04
CA ALA A 186 2.75 15.83 23.67
C ALA A 186 3.32 14.47 24.06
N ARG A 187 2.50 13.60 24.65
CA ARG A 187 2.92 12.25 25.03
C ARG A 187 3.21 11.36 23.83
N ALA A 188 2.40 11.42 22.76
CA ALA A 188 2.67 10.69 21.53
C ALA A 188 3.98 11.16 20.88
N SER A 189 4.22 12.48 20.87
CA SER A 189 5.50 13.03 20.39
C SER A 189 6.70 12.58 21.23
N GLU A 190 6.55 12.52 22.56
CA GLU A 190 7.60 11.99 23.46
C GLU A 190 7.91 10.51 23.15
N LEU A 191 6.88 9.71 22.88
CA LEU A 191 7.05 8.30 22.52
C LEU A 191 7.85 8.15 21.20
N TYR A 192 7.44 8.83 20.12
CA TYR A 192 8.14 8.68 18.84
C TYR A 192 9.58 9.23 18.85
N LYS A 193 9.85 10.27 19.63
CA LYS A 193 11.22 10.80 19.81
C LYS A 193 12.23 9.79 20.39
N ILE A 194 11.79 8.63 20.84
CA ILE A 194 12.69 7.53 21.25
C ILE A 194 13.55 7.07 20.08
N PHE A 195 13.01 7.02 18.87
CA PHE A 195 13.77 6.58 17.69
C PHE A 195 13.78 7.59 16.52
N LEU A 196 12.85 8.53 16.50
CA LEU A 196 12.67 9.48 15.40
C LEU A 196 13.77 10.55 15.39
N GLU A 197 14.38 10.75 14.22
CA GLU A 197 15.33 11.83 13.94
C GLU A 197 14.64 13.04 13.27
N GLY A 198 13.50 12.82 12.61
CA GLY A 198 12.66 13.87 12.03
C GLY A 198 11.84 14.65 13.08
N GLU A 199 11.00 15.57 12.61
CA GLU A 199 10.12 16.35 13.48
C GLU A 199 8.79 15.63 13.78
N CYS A 200 8.27 15.84 15.01
CA CYS A 200 6.86 15.56 15.33
C CYS A 200 6.05 16.84 15.11
N VAL A 201 5.32 16.89 13.99
CA VAL A 201 4.43 18.00 13.64
C VAL A 201 3.08 17.79 14.33
N VAL A 202 2.81 18.58 15.37
CA VAL A 202 1.64 18.40 16.21
C VAL A 202 0.40 19.04 15.62
N THR A 203 -0.72 18.30 15.63
CA THR A 203 -2.06 18.76 15.24
C THR A 203 -3.13 18.02 16.06
N ASN A 204 -4.40 18.07 15.66
CA ASN A 204 -5.49 17.26 16.22
C ASN A 204 -5.68 15.94 15.43
N SER A 205 -6.37 14.96 16.03
CA SER A 205 -6.60 13.64 15.44
C SER A 205 -7.27 13.70 14.06
N ARG A 206 -8.32 14.48 13.90
CA ARG A 206 -9.05 14.61 12.62
C ARG A 206 -8.19 15.17 11.49
N THR A 207 -7.37 16.19 11.80
CA THR A 207 -6.45 16.76 10.81
C THR A 207 -5.35 15.76 10.42
N ALA A 208 -4.82 15.01 11.39
CA ALA A 208 -3.81 13.99 11.13
C ALA A 208 -4.37 12.82 10.28
N GLU A 209 -5.60 12.38 10.57
CA GLU A 209 -6.32 11.37 9.77
C GLU A 209 -6.51 11.87 8.33
N MET A 210 -7.02 13.08 8.16
CA MET A 210 -7.26 13.67 6.84
C MET A 210 -5.94 13.91 6.09
N CYS A 211 -4.86 14.25 6.77
CA CYS A 211 -3.54 14.46 6.16
C CYS A 211 -3.07 13.20 5.41
N LYS A 212 -3.14 12.03 6.06
CA LYS A 212 -2.79 10.75 5.43
C LYS A 212 -3.64 10.44 4.20
N LEU A 213 -4.94 10.60 4.31
CA LEU A 213 -5.87 10.36 3.21
C LEU A 213 -5.64 11.35 2.04
N THR A 214 -5.32 12.61 2.37
CA THR A 214 -5.03 13.66 1.38
C THR A 214 -3.77 13.34 0.58
N GLU A 215 -2.70 12.88 1.21
CA GLU A 215 -1.45 12.51 0.53
C GLU A 215 -1.67 11.43 -0.53
N ASN A 216 -2.40 10.38 -0.18
CA ASN A 216 -2.68 9.30 -1.11
C ASN A 216 -3.70 9.70 -2.17
N SER A 217 -4.72 10.51 -1.84
CA SER A 217 -5.67 11.05 -2.80
C SER A 217 -5.02 12.03 -3.78
N PHE A 218 -4.12 12.89 -3.32
CA PHE A 218 -3.34 13.77 -4.19
C PHE A 218 -2.54 12.97 -5.22
N ARG A 219 -1.88 11.91 -4.77
CA ARG A 219 -1.11 11.03 -5.66
C ARG A 219 -2.01 10.32 -6.66
N ASP A 220 -3.16 9.80 -6.22
CA ASP A 220 -4.14 9.14 -7.08
C ASP A 220 -4.70 10.07 -8.16
N VAL A 221 -5.07 11.30 -7.81
CA VAL A 221 -5.56 12.33 -8.74
C VAL A 221 -4.50 12.67 -9.79
N ASN A 222 -3.23 12.79 -9.40
CA ASN A 222 -2.15 13.08 -10.33
C ASN A 222 -1.85 11.91 -11.28
N ILE A 223 -2.00 10.67 -10.81
CA ILE A 223 -1.91 9.48 -11.68
C ILE A 223 -3.10 9.43 -12.65
N ALA A 224 -4.31 9.73 -12.17
CA ALA A 224 -5.51 9.77 -13.01
C ALA A 224 -5.37 10.81 -14.13
N PHE A 225 -4.83 11.99 -13.85
CA PHE A 225 -4.54 12.99 -14.86
C PHE A 225 -3.57 12.47 -15.93
N ALA A 226 -2.48 11.80 -15.54
CA ALA A 226 -1.53 11.21 -16.48
C ALA A 226 -2.18 10.08 -17.30
N ASN A 227 -3.01 9.25 -16.67
CA ASN A 227 -3.73 8.18 -17.34
C ASN A 227 -4.75 8.73 -18.35
N GLU A 228 -5.53 9.75 -17.99
CA GLU A 228 -6.47 10.40 -18.90
C GLU A 228 -5.75 11.05 -20.09
N LEU A 229 -4.62 11.75 -19.86
CA LEU A 229 -3.79 12.26 -20.93
C LEU A 229 -3.33 11.16 -21.89
N SER A 230 -3.02 9.96 -21.39
CA SER A 230 -2.59 8.86 -22.25
C SER A 230 -3.69 8.36 -23.18
N LEU A 231 -4.96 8.42 -22.75
CA LEU A 231 -6.12 8.09 -23.60
C LEU A 231 -6.31 9.15 -24.70
N ILE A 232 -6.31 10.43 -24.30
CA ILE A 232 -6.44 11.57 -25.23
C ILE A 232 -5.31 11.56 -26.28
N CYS A 233 -4.07 11.32 -25.84
CA CYS A 233 -2.92 11.25 -26.73
C CYS A 233 -3.01 10.09 -27.72
N ALA A 234 -3.47 8.93 -27.28
CA ALA A 234 -3.68 7.77 -28.16
C ALA A 234 -4.67 8.09 -29.29
N ASP A 235 -5.82 8.71 -28.97
CA ASP A 235 -6.82 9.11 -29.95
C ASP A 235 -6.30 10.15 -30.94
N GLN A 236 -5.35 11.00 -30.55
CA GLN A 236 -4.78 12.06 -31.38
C GLN A 236 -3.45 11.67 -32.06
N GLY A 237 -2.96 10.45 -31.85
CA GLY A 237 -1.68 10.00 -32.38
C GLY A 237 -0.46 10.72 -31.76
N ILE A 238 -0.58 11.20 -30.52
CA ILE A 238 0.48 11.91 -29.78
C ILE A 238 1.19 10.93 -28.86
N ASN A 239 2.52 11.04 -28.78
CA ASN A 239 3.31 10.32 -27.78
C ASN A 239 3.15 10.96 -26.40
N VAL A 240 2.41 10.33 -25.49
CA VAL A 240 2.11 10.88 -24.17
C VAL A 240 3.37 11.09 -23.31
N TRP A 241 4.37 10.23 -23.43
CA TRP A 241 5.60 10.33 -22.65
C TRP A 241 6.46 11.51 -23.11
N GLU A 242 6.53 11.74 -24.42
CA GLU A 242 7.15 12.94 -24.98
C GLU A 242 6.41 14.19 -24.52
N LEU A 243 5.08 14.21 -24.64
CA LEU A 243 4.24 15.31 -24.17
C LEU A 243 4.52 15.63 -22.69
N ILE A 244 4.51 14.61 -21.81
CA ILE A 244 4.75 14.79 -20.38
C ILE A 244 6.17 15.30 -20.12
N SER A 245 7.18 14.78 -20.83
CA SER A 245 8.56 15.24 -20.71
C SER A 245 8.70 16.73 -21.07
N LEU A 246 8.03 17.15 -22.13
CA LEU A 246 8.03 18.57 -22.57
C LEU A 246 7.24 19.46 -21.61
N ALA A 247 6.05 19.04 -21.18
CA ALA A 247 5.21 19.78 -20.25
C ALA A 247 5.91 20.00 -18.89
N ASN A 248 6.61 18.99 -18.39
CA ASN A 248 7.36 19.04 -17.13
C ASN A 248 8.59 19.96 -17.18
N ARG A 249 8.97 20.50 -18.35
CA ARG A 249 9.97 21.57 -18.41
C ARG A 249 9.44 22.91 -17.88
N HIS A 250 8.13 23.06 -17.77
CA HIS A 250 7.52 24.24 -17.16
C HIS A 250 7.71 24.17 -15.62
N PRO A 251 8.23 25.22 -14.97
CA PRO A 251 8.67 25.16 -13.57
C PRO A 251 7.57 24.89 -12.53
N ARG A 252 6.30 25.00 -12.91
CA ARG A 252 5.14 24.73 -12.04
C ARG A 252 4.35 23.48 -12.44
N VAL A 253 4.90 22.63 -13.32
CA VAL A 253 4.25 21.43 -13.82
C VAL A 253 5.08 20.21 -13.47
N ASN A 254 4.46 19.21 -12.84
CA ASN A 254 5.09 17.93 -12.53
C ASN A 254 4.08 16.79 -12.71
N ILE A 255 3.83 16.44 -13.96
CA ILE A 255 2.90 15.37 -14.35
C ILE A 255 3.59 14.03 -14.10
N LEU A 256 2.89 13.11 -13.45
CA LEU A 256 3.36 11.74 -13.24
C LEU A 256 3.31 10.92 -14.53
N GLN A 257 3.90 9.72 -14.52
CA GLN A 257 3.87 8.83 -15.68
C GLN A 257 2.56 8.03 -15.69
N PRO A 258 1.93 7.85 -16.87
CA PRO A 258 0.78 6.97 -17.02
C PRO A 258 1.18 5.49 -16.84
N GLY A 259 0.17 4.66 -16.62
CA GLY A 259 0.35 3.22 -16.47
C GLY A 259 -0.93 2.45 -16.77
N PRO A 260 -0.97 1.14 -16.50
CA PRO A 260 -2.14 0.30 -16.78
C PRO A 260 -3.29 0.48 -15.78
N GLY A 261 -3.11 1.28 -14.76
CA GLY A 261 -4.03 1.53 -13.65
C GLY A 261 -3.26 1.81 -12.36
N VAL A 262 -3.98 1.85 -11.23
CA VAL A 262 -3.42 2.06 -9.90
C VAL A 262 -3.70 0.86 -9.01
N GLY A 263 -2.67 0.23 -8.50
CA GLY A 263 -2.74 -0.92 -7.60
C GLY A 263 -2.15 -0.65 -6.22
N GLY A 264 -2.03 -1.73 -5.45
CA GLY A 264 -1.61 -1.69 -4.05
C GLY A 264 -2.76 -1.30 -3.13
N HIS A 265 -2.55 -1.51 -1.85
CA HIS A 265 -3.60 -1.37 -0.83
C HIS A 265 -3.65 0.00 -0.13
N CYS A 266 -2.94 1.00 -0.66
CA CYS A 266 -2.96 2.36 -0.14
C CYS A 266 -3.62 3.31 -1.15
N ILE A 267 -2.95 3.61 -2.29
CA ILE A 267 -3.44 4.61 -3.25
C ILE A 267 -4.76 4.19 -3.90
N ALA A 268 -4.98 2.90 -4.14
CA ALA A 268 -6.23 2.38 -4.68
C ALA A 268 -7.39 2.38 -3.66
N VAL A 269 -7.10 2.45 -2.36
CA VAL A 269 -8.06 2.26 -1.26
C VAL A 269 -8.39 3.57 -0.52
N ASP A 270 -7.38 4.30 -0.07
CA ASP A 270 -7.55 5.44 0.85
C ASP A 270 -8.43 6.58 0.29
N PRO A 271 -8.40 6.91 -1.02
CA PRO A 271 -9.30 7.92 -1.58
C PRO A 271 -10.78 7.58 -1.39
N TRP A 272 -11.13 6.30 -1.39
CA TRP A 272 -12.49 5.85 -1.15
C TRP A 272 -12.98 6.16 0.27
N PHE A 273 -12.07 6.26 1.26
CA PHE A 273 -12.44 6.68 2.62
C PHE A 273 -12.94 8.13 2.65
N ILE A 274 -12.34 9.01 1.83
CA ILE A 274 -12.85 10.38 1.67
C ILE A 274 -14.18 10.38 0.92
N VAL A 275 -14.28 9.59 -0.16
CA VAL A 275 -15.48 9.54 -1.01
C VAL A 275 -16.68 8.99 -0.22
N SER A 276 -16.52 7.89 0.52
CA SER A 276 -17.59 7.28 1.29
C SER A 276 -18.17 8.21 2.36
N GLN A 277 -17.31 8.99 3.03
CA GLN A 277 -17.74 9.95 4.05
C GLN A 277 -18.28 11.26 3.47
N ASN A 278 -17.82 11.69 2.29
CA ASN A 278 -18.11 12.99 1.71
C ASN A 278 -18.51 12.88 0.22
N PRO A 279 -19.54 12.09 -0.14
CA PRO A 279 -19.83 11.76 -1.54
C PRO A 279 -20.21 12.99 -2.39
N LYS A 280 -20.77 14.03 -1.78
CA LYS A 280 -21.17 15.27 -2.48
C LYS A 280 -19.98 16.20 -2.77
N GLN A 281 -18.99 16.25 -1.89
CA GLN A 281 -17.86 17.16 -1.95
C GLN A 281 -16.65 16.57 -2.68
N SER A 282 -16.48 15.24 -2.66
CA SER A 282 -15.29 14.53 -3.18
C SER A 282 -15.34 14.23 -4.68
N ARG A 283 -15.97 15.10 -5.48
CA ARG A 283 -16.22 14.90 -6.92
C ARG A 283 -14.95 14.62 -7.72
N LEU A 284 -13.89 15.39 -7.48
CA LEU A 284 -12.60 15.23 -8.17
C LEU A 284 -11.94 13.90 -7.79
N ILE A 285 -11.87 13.59 -6.48
CA ILE A 285 -11.26 12.36 -5.97
C ILE A 285 -11.99 11.14 -6.51
N HIS A 286 -13.33 11.15 -6.46
CA HIS A 286 -14.16 10.09 -7.00
C HIS A 286 -13.92 9.88 -8.51
N THR A 287 -13.92 10.96 -9.30
CA THR A 287 -13.70 10.88 -10.75
C THR A 287 -12.29 10.36 -11.05
N ALA A 288 -11.28 10.80 -10.33
CA ALA A 288 -9.92 10.32 -10.49
C ALA A 288 -9.81 8.80 -10.22
N ARG A 289 -10.47 8.30 -9.16
CA ARG A 289 -10.54 6.85 -8.92
C ARG A 289 -11.18 6.12 -10.10
N ARG A 290 -12.29 6.62 -10.63
CA ARG A 290 -12.95 6.01 -11.80
C ARG A 290 -12.04 5.97 -13.02
N VAL A 291 -11.33 7.07 -13.31
CA VAL A 291 -10.34 7.11 -14.42
C VAL A 291 -9.26 6.03 -14.23
N ASN A 292 -8.73 5.88 -13.02
CA ASN A 292 -7.72 4.87 -12.73
C ASN A 292 -8.28 3.43 -12.76
N ASP A 293 -9.51 3.21 -12.31
CA ASP A 293 -10.16 1.90 -12.28
C ASP A 293 -10.64 1.45 -13.69
N ASP A 294 -10.99 2.39 -14.56
CA ASP A 294 -11.40 2.11 -15.94
C ASP A 294 -10.20 1.92 -16.88
N LYS A 295 -8.98 2.37 -16.49
CA LYS A 295 -7.78 2.26 -17.32
C LYS A 295 -7.42 0.83 -17.75
N PRO A 296 -7.56 -0.21 -16.91
CA PRO A 296 -7.37 -1.60 -17.32
C PRO A 296 -8.22 -2.03 -18.51
N LEU A 297 -9.48 -1.58 -18.58
CA LEU A 297 -10.38 -1.90 -19.69
C LEU A 297 -9.87 -1.33 -21.02
N TRP A 298 -9.42 -0.08 -21.00
CA TRP A 298 -8.80 0.53 -22.16
C TRP A 298 -7.57 -0.23 -22.65
N VAL A 299 -6.71 -0.70 -21.72
CA VAL A 299 -5.53 -1.51 -22.06
C VAL A 299 -5.95 -2.81 -22.75
N VAL A 300 -6.97 -3.50 -22.24
CA VAL A 300 -7.51 -4.71 -22.87
C VAL A 300 -8.02 -4.41 -24.29
N ASP A 301 -8.66 -3.26 -24.51
CA ASP A 301 -9.14 -2.88 -25.85
C ASP A 301 -7.97 -2.57 -26.81
N GLN A 302 -6.86 -1.99 -26.33
CA GLN A 302 -5.63 -1.85 -27.13
C GLN A 302 -5.06 -3.23 -27.53
N VAL A 303 -5.07 -4.21 -26.62
CA VAL A 303 -4.65 -5.59 -26.94
C VAL A 303 -5.57 -6.24 -27.97
N LYS A 304 -6.90 -6.03 -27.88
CA LYS A 304 -7.85 -6.53 -28.89
C LYS A 304 -7.54 -5.95 -30.27
N ALA A 305 -7.23 -4.66 -30.35
CA ALA A 305 -6.84 -4.03 -31.61
C ALA A 305 -5.53 -4.65 -32.15
N ALA A 306 -4.51 -4.83 -31.32
CA ALA A 306 -3.26 -5.48 -31.71
C ALA A 306 -3.47 -6.93 -32.18
N VAL A 307 -4.39 -7.67 -31.56
CA VAL A 307 -4.78 -9.02 -32.04
C VAL A 307 -5.41 -8.94 -33.43
N ALA A 308 -6.32 -8.01 -33.68
CA ALA A 308 -6.95 -7.85 -35.00
C ALA A 308 -5.93 -7.52 -36.09
N ASP A 309 -4.97 -6.63 -35.81
CA ASP A 309 -3.89 -6.28 -36.73
C ASP A 309 -2.98 -7.51 -36.99
N CYS A 310 -2.61 -8.23 -35.92
CA CYS A 310 -1.82 -9.46 -36.04
C CYS A 310 -2.51 -10.51 -36.94
N LEU A 311 -3.81 -10.72 -36.75
CA LEU A 311 -4.57 -11.68 -37.58
C LEU A 311 -4.63 -11.24 -39.05
N ALA A 312 -4.85 -9.95 -39.30
CA ALA A 312 -4.94 -9.39 -40.65
C ALA A 312 -3.60 -9.51 -41.42
N GLU A 313 -2.48 -9.30 -40.74
CA GLU A 313 -1.14 -9.31 -41.36
C GLU A 313 -0.51 -10.71 -41.44
N SER A 314 -0.69 -11.54 -40.39
CA SER A 314 -0.05 -12.86 -40.33
C SER A 314 -0.84 -14.00 -40.97
N GLY A 315 -2.15 -13.82 -41.14
CA GLY A 315 -3.07 -14.88 -41.60
C GLY A 315 -3.27 -16.02 -40.57
N LYS A 316 -2.80 -15.87 -39.34
CA LYS A 316 -3.02 -16.82 -38.24
C LYS A 316 -4.47 -16.89 -37.80
N ARG A 317 -4.87 -18.00 -37.21
CA ARG A 317 -6.15 -18.08 -36.47
C ARG A 317 -5.98 -17.49 -35.10
N ALA A 318 -7.04 -17.00 -34.48
CA ALA A 318 -7.02 -16.40 -33.15
C ALA A 318 -6.42 -17.33 -32.07
N SER A 319 -6.67 -18.66 -32.20
CA SER A 319 -6.07 -19.68 -31.29
C SER A 319 -4.56 -19.92 -31.48
N GLU A 320 -3.98 -19.39 -32.55
CA GLU A 320 -2.54 -19.52 -32.83
C GLU A 320 -1.75 -18.29 -32.42
N VAL A 321 -2.42 -17.18 -32.11
CA VAL A 321 -1.79 -15.95 -31.63
C VAL A 321 -1.49 -16.09 -30.15
N LYS A 322 -0.23 -15.81 -29.75
CA LYS A 322 0.20 -15.82 -28.36
C LYS A 322 0.44 -14.41 -27.86
N ILE A 323 -0.07 -14.10 -26.68
CA ILE A 323 0.10 -12.81 -26.01
C ILE A 323 0.98 -13.01 -24.79
N ALA A 324 2.05 -12.22 -24.65
CA ALA A 324 2.87 -12.19 -23.44
C ALA A 324 2.63 -10.91 -22.65
N CYS A 325 2.23 -11.04 -21.38
CA CYS A 325 2.01 -9.96 -20.43
C CYS A 325 3.25 -9.80 -19.54
N PHE A 326 3.96 -8.67 -19.67
CA PHE A 326 5.20 -8.39 -18.98
C PHE A 326 4.98 -7.60 -17.70
N GLY A 327 5.13 -8.28 -16.56
CA GLY A 327 4.90 -7.79 -15.21
C GLY A 327 3.49 -8.07 -14.71
N LEU A 328 3.42 -8.60 -13.49
CA LEU A 328 2.18 -8.87 -12.77
C LEU A 328 2.09 -8.09 -11.46
N ALA A 329 3.22 -7.62 -10.91
CA ALA A 329 3.26 -6.85 -9.68
C ALA A 329 2.59 -5.47 -9.85
N PHE A 330 2.11 -4.88 -8.77
CA PHE A 330 1.53 -3.53 -8.85
C PHE A 330 2.57 -2.43 -9.00
N LYS A 331 3.84 -2.73 -8.77
CA LYS A 331 4.97 -1.80 -8.82
C LYS A 331 6.22 -2.53 -9.34
N PRO A 332 7.16 -1.84 -10.04
CA PRO A 332 8.36 -2.47 -10.54
C PRO A 332 9.30 -2.98 -9.42
N ASN A 333 9.95 -4.11 -9.68
CA ASN A 333 11.00 -4.72 -8.86
C ASN A 333 10.56 -5.17 -7.46
N ILE A 334 9.32 -5.59 -7.32
CA ILE A 334 8.76 -6.22 -6.12
C ILE A 334 7.95 -7.46 -6.52
N ASP A 335 7.61 -8.29 -5.53
CA ASP A 335 6.82 -9.52 -5.66
C ASP A 335 5.34 -9.38 -5.24
N ASP A 336 4.89 -8.15 -4.95
CA ASP A 336 3.55 -7.88 -4.43
C ASP A 336 2.52 -7.74 -5.55
N LEU A 337 1.58 -8.69 -5.60
CA LEU A 337 0.50 -8.76 -6.58
C LEU A 337 -0.84 -8.20 -6.07
N ARG A 338 -0.90 -7.68 -4.85
CA ARG A 338 -2.16 -7.22 -4.23
C ARG A 338 -2.74 -6.03 -5.01
N GLU A 339 -4.03 -6.13 -5.34
CA GLU A 339 -4.75 -5.12 -6.12
C GLU A 339 -3.98 -4.68 -7.39
N SER A 340 -3.25 -5.61 -8.02
CA SER A 340 -2.45 -5.29 -9.21
C SER A 340 -3.32 -5.15 -10.46
N PRO A 341 -3.33 -3.96 -11.11
CA PRO A 341 -3.98 -3.80 -12.41
C PRO A 341 -3.35 -4.70 -13.47
N ALA A 342 -2.04 -4.96 -13.41
CA ALA A 342 -1.34 -5.82 -14.34
C ALA A 342 -1.81 -7.27 -14.25
N ALA A 343 -1.94 -7.82 -13.04
CA ALA A 343 -2.49 -9.15 -12.83
C ALA A 343 -3.96 -9.23 -13.27
N HIS A 344 -4.75 -8.19 -13.00
CA HIS A 344 -6.15 -8.10 -13.42
C HIS A 344 -6.30 -8.07 -14.95
N ILE A 345 -5.53 -7.24 -15.65
CA ILE A 345 -5.48 -7.17 -17.12
C ILE A 345 -5.08 -8.52 -17.70
N THR A 346 -4.04 -9.15 -17.17
CA THR A 346 -3.59 -10.48 -17.62
C THR A 346 -4.69 -11.51 -17.49
N GLY A 347 -5.44 -11.50 -16.38
CA GLY A 347 -6.61 -12.38 -16.19
C GLY A 347 -7.74 -12.12 -17.17
N MET A 348 -8.08 -10.85 -17.42
CA MET A 348 -9.10 -10.50 -18.43
C MET A 348 -8.69 -10.95 -19.83
N ILE A 349 -7.44 -10.76 -20.22
CA ILE A 349 -6.92 -11.19 -21.51
C ILE A 349 -7.01 -12.72 -21.63
N ALA A 350 -6.55 -13.46 -20.64
CA ALA A 350 -6.57 -14.91 -20.65
C ALA A 350 -7.99 -15.51 -20.71
N GLN A 351 -8.98 -14.84 -20.14
CA GLN A 351 -10.39 -15.26 -20.23
C GLN A 351 -11.02 -14.97 -21.59
N TRP A 352 -10.61 -13.89 -22.23
CA TRP A 352 -11.17 -13.45 -23.51
C TRP A 352 -10.46 -14.08 -24.71
N HIS A 353 -9.13 -14.21 -24.68
CA HIS A 353 -8.31 -14.60 -25.81
C HIS A 353 -8.39 -16.11 -26.10
N ALA A 354 -8.60 -16.46 -27.36
CA ALA A 354 -8.71 -17.88 -27.78
C ALA A 354 -7.36 -18.62 -27.83
N GLY A 355 -6.24 -17.88 -27.94
CA GLY A 355 -4.88 -18.42 -27.95
C GLY A 355 -4.25 -18.43 -26.55
N GLU A 356 -2.97 -18.77 -26.51
CA GLU A 356 -2.22 -18.85 -25.24
C GLU A 356 -1.85 -17.46 -24.71
N THR A 357 -2.10 -17.23 -23.42
CA THR A 357 -1.62 -16.06 -22.70
C THR A 357 -0.45 -16.43 -21.78
N LEU A 358 0.69 -15.80 -22.00
CA LEU A 358 1.93 -15.99 -21.24
C LEU A 358 2.05 -14.88 -20.19
N ALA A 359 2.40 -15.23 -18.99
CA ALA A 359 2.73 -14.29 -17.92
C ALA A 359 4.26 -14.28 -17.70
N VAL A 360 4.84 -13.07 -17.63
CA VAL A 360 6.28 -12.88 -17.39
C VAL A 360 6.45 -12.05 -16.14
N GLU A 361 6.87 -12.68 -15.03
CA GLU A 361 7.08 -11.99 -13.76
C GLU A 361 8.37 -12.48 -13.09
N PRO A 362 9.43 -11.65 -13.09
CA PRO A 362 10.73 -12.07 -12.59
C PRO A 362 10.81 -12.30 -11.09
N HIS A 363 9.87 -11.70 -10.33
CA HIS A 363 9.91 -11.68 -8.87
C HIS A 363 8.94 -12.68 -8.23
N VAL A 364 8.18 -13.45 -9.04
CA VAL A 364 7.21 -14.43 -8.56
C VAL A 364 7.53 -15.81 -9.09
N HIS A 365 7.59 -16.80 -8.21
CA HIS A 365 7.89 -18.19 -8.58
C HIS A 365 6.64 -18.99 -8.94
N GLU A 366 5.47 -18.58 -8.45
CA GLU A 366 4.18 -19.23 -8.72
C GLU A 366 3.11 -18.17 -9.00
N LEU A 367 2.25 -18.45 -9.98
CA LEU A 367 1.09 -17.61 -10.26
C LEU A 367 0.06 -17.71 -9.15
N PRO A 368 -0.66 -16.61 -8.86
CA PRO A 368 -1.81 -16.65 -7.97
C PRO A 368 -2.90 -17.58 -8.52
N ALA A 369 -3.73 -18.14 -7.65
CA ALA A 369 -4.76 -19.10 -8.02
C ALA A 369 -5.69 -18.58 -9.13
N SER A 370 -5.94 -17.29 -9.19
CA SER A 370 -6.76 -16.63 -10.22
C SER A 370 -6.17 -16.67 -11.63
N LEU A 371 -4.86 -16.85 -11.77
CA LEU A 371 -4.15 -16.89 -13.04
C LEU A 371 -3.60 -18.27 -13.40
N LYS A 372 -3.36 -19.14 -12.42
CA LYS A 372 -2.65 -20.41 -12.57
C LYS A 372 -3.26 -21.36 -13.60
N GLU A 373 -4.59 -21.37 -13.70
CA GLU A 373 -5.33 -22.26 -14.60
C GLU A 373 -5.48 -21.68 -16.03
N ILE A 374 -5.31 -20.37 -16.20
CA ILE A 374 -5.63 -19.66 -17.44
C ILE A 374 -4.43 -19.00 -18.12
N THR A 375 -3.28 -18.98 -17.46
CA THR A 375 -2.04 -18.40 -17.99
C THR A 375 -0.86 -19.33 -17.72
N ARG A 376 0.19 -19.22 -18.51
CA ARG A 376 1.44 -19.93 -18.31
C ARG A 376 2.55 -18.97 -17.92
N LEU A 377 3.16 -19.19 -16.74
CA LEU A 377 4.33 -18.41 -16.32
C LEU A 377 5.56 -18.86 -17.13
N VAL A 378 6.26 -17.92 -17.74
CA VAL A 378 7.46 -18.14 -18.53
C VAL A 378 8.53 -17.10 -18.19
N ASN A 379 9.79 -17.41 -18.52
CA ASN A 379 10.87 -16.43 -18.43
C ASN A 379 10.82 -15.43 -19.61
N LEU A 380 11.62 -14.37 -19.51
CA LEU A 380 11.71 -13.30 -20.50
C LEU A 380 12.04 -13.81 -21.90
N GLU A 381 13.10 -14.65 -22.03
CA GLU A 381 13.61 -15.14 -23.30
C GLU A 381 12.53 -15.95 -24.04
N LYS A 382 11.87 -16.86 -23.32
CA LYS A 382 10.81 -17.69 -23.88
C LYS A 382 9.59 -16.89 -24.30
N ALA A 383 9.23 -15.85 -23.56
CA ALA A 383 8.15 -14.95 -23.95
C ALA A 383 8.47 -14.19 -25.23
N LEU A 384 9.69 -13.66 -25.35
CA LEU A 384 10.15 -12.96 -26.57
C LEU A 384 10.21 -13.89 -27.79
N GLU A 385 10.56 -15.17 -27.59
CA GLU A 385 10.60 -16.17 -28.66
C GLU A 385 9.17 -16.55 -29.13
N GLU A 386 8.29 -16.92 -28.18
CA GLU A 386 7.01 -17.54 -28.49
C GLU A 386 5.88 -16.56 -28.82
N ALA A 387 5.85 -15.37 -28.20
CA ALA A 387 4.72 -14.47 -28.31
C ALA A 387 4.69 -13.68 -29.63
N ASP A 388 3.50 -13.45 -30.15
CA ASP A 388 3.24 -12.56 -31.28
C ASP A 388 3.01 -11.13 -30.79
N ILE A 389 2.29 -10.98 -29.67
CA ILE A 389 1.94 -9.70 -29.06
C ILE A 389 2.63 -9.57 -27.70
N LEU A 390 3.30 -8.44 -27.48
CA LEU A 390 3.97 -8.11 -26.25
C LEU A 390 3.23 -6.99 -25.53
N LEU A 391 2.72 -7.25 -24.35
CA LEU A 391 2.03 -6.28 -23.52
C LEU A 391 2.90 -5.89 -22.32
N MET A 392 3.44 -4.68 -22.32
CA MET A 392 4.19 -4.11 -21.19
C MET A 392 3.24 -3.53 -20.16
N LEU A 393 3.20 -4.14 -18.97
CA LEU A 393 2.36 -3.72 -17.85
C LEU A 393 3.16 -3.13 -16.69
N VAL A 394 4.34 -3.73 -16.38
CA VAL A 394 5.19 -3.28 -15.27
C VAL A 394 6.63 -3.17 -15.76
N ASP A 395 7.24 -2.02 -15.56
CA ASP A 395 8.56 -1.67 -16.06
C ASP A 395 9.71 -2.17 -15.16
N HIS A 396 9.79 -3.50 -14.94
CA HIS A 396 10.91 -4.14 -14.23
C HIS A 396 12.25 -3.85 -14.93
N HIS A 397 13.34 -3.82 -14.16
CA HIS A 397 14.67 -3.53 -14.71
C HIS A 397 15.05 -4.47 -15.84
N GLN A 398 14.69 -5.75 -15.74
CA GLN A 398 14.97 -6.75 -16.76
C GLN A 398 14.28 -6.44 -18.09
N PHE A 399 13.07 -5.90 -18.08
CA PHE A 399 12.33 -5.58 -19.30
C PHE A 399 12.85 -4.31 -19.98
N LYS A 400 13.41 -3.37 -19.20
CA LYS A 400 14.07 -2.16 -19.74
C LYS A 400 15.36 -2.49 -20.48
N ALA A 401 15.96 -3.63 -20.20
CA ALA A 401 17.20 -4.09 -20.84
C ALA A 401 16.97 -4.82 -22.18
N VAL A 402 15.71 -5.10 -22.56
CA VAL A 402 15.37 -5.78 -23.83
C VAL A 402 15.77 -4.90 -25.01
N ASN A 403 16.50 -5.50 -25.96
CA ASN A 403 16.94 -4.79 -27.15
C ASN A 403 15.79 -4.59 -28.14
N SER A 404 15.68 -3.40 -28.72
CA SER A 404 14.66 -3.08 -29.72
C SER A 404 14.66 -3.99 -30.94
N HIS A 405 15.80 -4.62 -31.29
CA HIS A 405 15.88 -5.61 -32.38
C HIS A 405 15.11 -6.90 -32.07
N GLU A 406 15.02 -7.31 -30.81
CA GLU A 406 14.35 -8.55 -30.39
C GLU A 406 12.81 -8.44 -30.48
N ILE A 407 12.30 -7.23 -30.45
CA ILE A 407 10.86 -6.93 -30.44
C ILE A 407 10.34 -6.31 -31.75
N LYS A 408 11.23 -6.02 -32.70
CA LYS A 408 10.92 -5.26 -33.93
C LYS A 408 9.83 -5.88 -34.81
N GLN A 409 9.68 -7.22 -34.76
CA GLN A 409 8.70 -7.96 -35.56
C GLN A 409 7.46 -8.38 -34.77
N LYS A 410 7.26 -7.79 -33.58
CA LYS A 410 6.15 -8.11 -32.68
C LYS A 410 5.16 -6.95 -32.64
N TRP A 411 3.90 -7.27 -32.36
CA TRP A 411 2.90 -6.24 -32.01
C TRP A 411 3.10 -5.84 -30.57
N ILE A 412 3.27 -4.55 -30.31
CA ILE A 412 3.64 -4.04 -28.99
C ILE A 412 2.50 -3.16 -28.45
N VAL A 413 1.99 -3.50 -27.27
CA VAL A 413 1.16 -2.63 -26.46
C VAL A 413 1.97 -2.23 -25.24
N ASP A 414 2.43 -0.99 -25.23
CA ASP A 414 3.33 -0.49 -24.18
C ASP A 414 2.62 0.56 -23.30
N THR A 415 2.22 0.16 -22.09
CA THR A 415 1.56 1.05 -21.13
C THR A 415 2.53 1.88 -20.30
N LYS A 416 3.85 1.63 -20.44
CA LYS A 416 4.91 2.24 -19.64
C LYS A 416 5.90 3.07 -20.45
N GLY A 417 5.83 3.00 -21.78
CA GLY A 417 6.74 3.70 -22.68
C GLY A 417 8.19 3.21 -22.64
N VAL A 418 8.38 1.93 -22.38
CA VAL A 418 9.70 1.28 -22.25
C VAL A 418 10.24 0.85 -23.60
N TRP A 419 9.37 0.33 -24.48
CA TRP A 419 9.71 -0.30 -25.79
C TRP A 419 9.27 0.56 -26.98
N ARG A 420 9.58 1.83 -26.96
CA ARG A 420 9.20 2.80 -28.01
C ARG A 420 10.10 2.70 -29.22
#